data_7c0d9bb55956a5752a96e973689e8944
#
_entry.id   7c0d9bb55956a5752a96e973689e8944
#
_cell.length_a   1.000
_cell.length_b   1.000
_cell.length_c   1.000
_cell.angle_alpha   90.00
_cell.angle_beta   90.00
_cell.angle_gamma   90.00
#
_symmetry.space_group_name_H-M   'P 1'
#
loop_
_entity.id
_entity.type
_entity.pdbx_description
1 polymer ?
#
loop_
_entity_poly.entity_id
_entity_poly.type
_entity_poly.pdbx_seq_one_letter_code
_entity_poly.pdbx_strand_id
1 'polypeptide(L)'
;MCSGYKWLSAPAGVALLAVTEDLAAATPVIVGWKGSATPFDFTPQDLSLAADARRFELSTMSYSAAMGLLTSIKLLTGIGLTAISEHASRLAADLAEQTAPLGWAPYRAPGDRSASGHIVSLRHPAAIADGVQAALASQHNISTSSRAGGIRVSLHAYNSSDDIRALAQALASVSPH
;
A
#
# COMPACT_ATOMS: atom_id res chain seq x y z
N MET A 1 5.28 -1.51 -9.99
CA MET A 1 3.87 -1.92 -10.11
C MET A 1 3.14 -1.54 -8.82
N CYS A 2 1.95 -0.97 -8.92
CA CYS A 2 1.13 -0.54 -7.78
C CYS A 2 -0.31 -1.03 -7.95
N SER A 3 -0.84 -1.74 -6.94
CA SER A 3 -2.26 -2.12 -6.90
C SER A 3 -3.12 -0.91 -6.61
N GLY A 4 -4.20 -0.70 -7.36
CA GLY A 4 -5.10 0.44 -7.19
C GLY A 4 -5.80 0.47 -5.84
N TYR A 5 -6.22 -0.67 -5.31
CA TYR A 5 -7.07 -0.79 -4.11
C TYR A 5 -6.33 -0.68 -2.77
N LYS A 6 -5.01 -0.50 -2.76
CA LYS A 6 -4.22 -0.32 -1.52
C LYS A 6 -3.98 1.16 -1.27
N TRP A 7 -2.72 1.60 -1.34
CA TRP A 7 -2.34 2.99 -1.08
C TRP A 7 -3.07 4.01 -1.97
N LEU A 8 -3.38 3.64 -3.21
CA LEU A 8 -4.13 4.50 -4.11
C LEU A 8 -5.63 4.60 -3.79
N SER A 9 -6.16 3.83 -2.83
CA SER A 9 -7.55 3.87 -2.37
C SER A 9 -8.60 3.78 -3.48
N ALA A 10 -8.28 3.06 -4.56
CA ALA A 10 -9.14 2.86 -5.72
C ALA A 10 -9.89 1.52 -5.62
N PRO A 11 -10.89 1.27 -6.47
CA PRO A 11 -11.56 -0.03 -6.55
C PRO A 11 -10.59 -1.17 -6.87
N ALA A 12 -10.93 -2.38 -6.42
CA ALA A 12 -10.19 -3.59 -6.81
C ALA A 12 -10.32 -3.86 -8.31
N GLY A 13 -9.37 -4.63 -8.87
CA GLY A 13 -9.39 -5.04 -10.28
C GLY A 13 -8.58 -4.16 -11.22
N VAL A 14 -7.83 -3.19 -10.70
CA VAL A 14 -6.92 -2.34 -11.48
C VAL A 14 -5.57 -2.17 -10.78
N ALA A 15 -4.53 -2.10 -11.58
CA ALA A 15 -3.16 -1.81 -11.14
C ALA A 15 -2.45 -0.90 -12.13
N LEU A 16 -1.41 -0.21 -11.69
CA LEU A 16 -0.52 0.58 -12.52
C LEU A 16 0.82 -0.14 -12.67
N LEU A 17 1.32 -0.18 -13.89
CA LEU A 17 2.67 -0.61 -14.21
C LEU A 17 3.43 0.59 -14.79
N ALA A 18 4.44 1.06 -14.08
CA ALA A 18 5.42 1.99 -14.61
C ALA A 18 6.71 1.23 -14.95
N VAL A 19 7.25 1.46 -16.13
CA VAL A 19 8.48 0.83 -16.61
C VAL A 19 9.42 1.92 -17.16
N THR A 20 10.72 1.68 -17.01
CA THR A 20 11.75 2.47 -17.69
C THR A 20 11.80 2.14 -19.18
N GLU A 21 12.42 3.00 -19.98
CA GLU A 21 12.57 2.77 -21.43
C GLU A 21 13.21 1.42 -21.75
N ASP A 22 14.28 1.06 -21.03
CA ASP A 22 14.96 -0.23 -21.21
C ASP A 22 14.02 -1.42 -20.95
N LEU A 23 13.20 -1.33 -19.92
CA LEU A 23 12.24 -2.38 -19.59
C LEU A 23 11.01 -2.33 -20.53
N ALA A 24 10.67 -1.17 -21.06
CA ALA A 24 9.63 -1.05 -22.08
C ALA A 24 9.97 -1.78 -23.37
N ALA A 25 11.25 -1.98 -23.67
CA ALA A 25 11.73 -2.78 -24.81
C ALA A 25 11.71 -4.30 -24.56
N ALA A 26 11.52 -4.76 -23.31
CA ALA A 26 11.52 -6.18 -22.99
C ALA A 26 10.32 -6.92 -23.61
N THR A 27 10.54 -8.17 -24.00
CA THR A 27 9.48 -9.05 -24.52
C THR A 27 8.68 -9.62 -23.33
N PRO A 28 7.38 -9.39 -23.24
CA PRO A 28 6.55 -9.98 -22.20
C PRO A 28 6.44 -11.51 -22.42
N VAL A 29 6.45 -12.26 -21.31
CA VAL A 29 6.30 -13.73 -21.34
C VAL A 29 4.86 -14.12 -21.72
N ILE A 30 3.89 -13.32 -21.30
CA ILE A 30 2.46 -13.50 -21.65
C ILE A 30 2.05 -12.26 -22.44
N VAL A 31 1.48 -12.48 -23.59
CA VAL A 31 0.98 -11.43 -24.47
C VAL A 31 -0.53 -11.54 -24.67
N GLY A 32 -1.15 -10.42 -24.93
CA GLY A 32 -2.57 -10.37 -25.27
C GLY A 32 -2.83 -9.31 -26.35
N TRP A 33 -4.03 -9.31 -26.90
CA TRP A 33 -4.37 -8.47 -28.04
C TRP A 33 -4.19 -6.96 -27.76
N LYS A 34 -4.36 -6.52 -26.50
CA LYS A 34 -4.12 -5.12 -26.10
C LYS A 34 -2.64 -4.72 -26.14
N GLY A 35 -1.74 -5.69 -26.01
CA GLY A 35 -0.30 -5.45 -26.10
C GLY A 35 0.23 -5.31 -27.53
N SER A 36 -0.63 -5.50 -28.54
CA SER A 36 -0.28 -5.27 -29.94
C SER A 36 -0.05 -3.80 -30.26
N ALA A 37 0.80 -3.54 -31.24
CA ALA A 37 0.95 -2.21 -31.84
C ALA A 37 -0.36 -1.72 -32.49
N THR A 38 -1.15 -2.67 -33.00
CA THR A 38 -2.44 -2.44 -33.68
C THR A 38 -3.53 -3.28 -32.99
N PRO A 39 -3.96 -2.93 -31.76
CA PRO A 39 -4.83 -3.82 -30.95
C PRO A 39 -6.22 -4.06 -31.52
N PHE A 40 -6.67 -3.29 -32.51
CA PHE A 40 -7.94 -3.47 -33.19
C PHE A 40 -7.84 -4.06 -34.60
N ASP A 41 -6.61 -4.39 -35.03
CA ASP A 41 -6.38 -5.20 -36.20
C ASP A 41 -6.33 -6.66 -35.78
N PHE A 42 -7.44 -7.38 -35.94
CA PHE A 42 -7.58 -8.76 -35.50
C PHE A 42 -6.99 -9.76 -36.48
N THR A 43 -5.85 -9.43 -37.08
CA THR A 43 -5.08 -10.33 -37.96
C THR A 43 -4.27 -11.29 -37.10
N PRO A 44 -4.65 -12.58 -36.99
CA PRO A 44 -4.05 -13.49 -35.99
C PRO A 44 -2.61 -13.95 -36.34
N GLN A 45 -2.13 -13.66 -37.53
CA GLN A 45 -0.82 -14.08 -38.01
C GLN A 45 0.30 -13.10 -37.68
N ASP A 46 -0.02 -11.89 -37.25
CA ASP A 46 0.98 -10.87 -36.92
C ASP A 46 0.82 -10.37 -35.48
N LEU A 47 1.82 -10.64 -34.66
CA LEU A 47 1.91 -10.14 -33.29
C LEU A 47 3.08 -9.14 -33.19
N SER A 48 2.87 -7.95 -33.74
CA SER A 48 3.77 -6.84 -33.47
C SER A 48 3.39 -6.20 -32.12
N LEU A 49 4.34 -6.15 -31.17
CA LEU A 49 4.12 -5.57 -29.84
C LEU A 49 4.17 -4.04 -29.90
N ALA A 50 3.38 -3.39 -29.05
CA ALA A 50 3.49 -1.95 -28.84
C ALA A 50 4.92 -1.54 -28.45
N ALA A 51 5.36 -0.37 -28.88
CA ALA A 51 6.69 0.14 -28.60
C ALA A 51 6.89 0.61 -27.13
N ASP A 52 5.80 0.80 -26.41
CA ASP A 52 5.76 1.33 -25.05
C ASP A 52 5.23 0.30 -24.04
N ALA A 53 4.96 0.73 -22.81
CA ALA A 53 4.45 -0.11 -21.72
C ALA A 53 3.12 -0.83 -22.03
N ARG A 54 2.37 -0.42 -23.05
CA ARG A 54 1.13 -1.11 -23.48
C ARG A 54 1.39 -2.54 -23.90
N ARG A 55 2.62 -2.90 -24.32
CA ARG A 55 2.98 -4.29 -24.65
C ARG A 55 2.73 -5.29 -23.50
N PHE A 56 2.66 -4.79 -22.25
CA PHE A 56 2.36 -5.60 -21.07
C PHE A 56 0.86 -5.68 -20.75
N GLU A 57 0.00 -5.02 -21.53
CA GLU A 57 -1.45 -5.16 -21.39
C GLU A 57 -1.92 -6.42 -22.09
N LEU A 58 -2.80 -7.17 -21.41
CA LEU A 58 -3.25 -8.47 -21.92
C LEU A 58 -4.57 -8.36 -22.66
N SER A 59 -5.56 -7.69 -22.06
CA SER A 59 -6.93 -7.69 -22.55
C SER A 59 -7.69 -6.46 -22.08
N THR A 60 -9.01 -6.48 -22.24
CA THR A 60 -9.90 -5.42 -21.75
C THR A 60 -9.79 -5.29 -20.24
N MET A 61 -9.48 -4.09 -19.78
CA MET A 61 -9.45 -3.76 -18.36
C MET A 61 -10.85 -3.49 -17.82
N SER A 62 -11.00 -3.50 -16.50
CA SER A 62 -12.20 -2.98 -15.84
C SER A 62 -12.24 -1.45 -15.97
N TYR A 63 -13.03 -0.94 -16.87
CA TYR A 63 -13.15 0.51 -17.10
C TYR A 63 -13.72 1.24 -15.88
N SER A 64 -14.66 0.63 -15.15
CA SER A 64 -15.17 1.20 -13.90
C SER A 64 -14.09 1.33 -12.82
N ALA A 65 -13.24 0.31 -12.66
CA ALA A 65 -12.11 0.37 -11.74
C ALA A 65 -11.05 1.38 -12.20
N ALA A 66 -10.80 1.51 -13.51
CA ALA A 66 -9.88 2.50 -14.07
C ALA A 66 -10.38 3.93 -13.83
N MET A 67 -11.67 4.20 -13.99
CA MET A 67 -12.27 5.50 -13.66
C MET A 67 -12.18 5.83 -12.18
N GLY A 68 -12.44 4.85 -11.31
CA GLY A 68 -12.24 4.99 -9.87
C GLY A 68 -10.78 5.28 -9.51
N LEU A 69 -9.83 4.60 -10.15
CA LEU A 69 -8.40 4.85 -9.99
C LEU A 69 -8.00 6.26 -10.43
N LEU A 70 -8.49 6.72 -11.58
CA LEU A 70 -8.25 8.09 -12.06
C LEU A 70 -8.76 9.14 -11.07
N THR A 71 -9.96 8.92 -10.52
CA THR A 71 -10.57 9.82 -9.53
C THR A 71 -9.73 9.85 -8.24
N SER A 72 -9.29 8.70 -7.78
CA SER A 72 -8.44 8.62 -6.59
C SER A 72 -7.09 9.28 -6.79
N ILE A 73 -6.43 9.06 -7.94
CA ILE A 73 -5.17 9.73 -8.27
C ILE A 73 -5.34 11.24 -8.27
N LYS A 74 -6.41 11.76 -8.89
CA LYS A 74 -6.71 13.19 -8.89
C LYS A 74 -6.91 13.74 -7.47
N LEU A 75 -7.62 13.00 -6.62
CA LEU A 75 -7.80 13.39 -5.21
C LEU A 75 -6.46 13.44 -4.47
N LEU A 76 -5.67 12.37 -4.53
CA LEU A 76 -4.40 12.30 -3.82
C LEU A 76 -3.38 13.33 -4.31
N THR A 77 -3.34 13.58 -5.62
CA THR A 77 -2.48 14.64 -6.19
C THR A 77 -2.98 16.04 -5.84
N GLY A 78 -4.29 16.22 -5.72
CA GLY A 78 -4.89 17.49 -5.27
C GLY A 78 -4.60 17.80 -3.80
N ILE A 79 -4.53 16.79 -2.93
CA ILE A 79 -4.07 16.93 -1.53
C ILE A 79 -2.56 17.26 -1.51
N GLY A 80 -1.80 16.66 -2.41
CA GLY A 80 -0.35 16.79 -2.50
C GLY A 80 0.40 15.61 -1.87
N LEU A 81 1.17 14.90 -2.68
CA LEU A 81 1.89 13.68 -2.24
C LEU A 81 2.90 13.98 -1.14
N THR A 82 3.57 15.12 -1.18
CA THR A 82 4.51 15.55 -0.13
C THR A 82 3.77 15.75 1.20
N ALA A 83 2.64 16.47 1.19
CA ALA A 83 1.84 16.70 2.39
C ALA A 83 1.33 15.39 3.01
N ILE A 84 0.89 14.43 2.17
CA ILE A 84 0.47 13.10 2.64
C ILE A 84 1.65 12.34 3.25
N SER A 85 2.82 12.39 2.62
CA SER A 85 4.02 11.71 3.13
C SER A 85 4.49 12.27 4.45
N GLU A 86 4.55 13.60 4.58
CA GLU A 86 4.91 14.28 5.82
C GLU A 86 3.90 14.00 6.95
N HIS A 87 2.60 14.00 6.63
CA HIS A 87 1.55 13.66 7.58
C HIS A 87 1.72 12.23 8.10
N ALA A 88 1.88 11.25 7.21
CA ALA A 88 2.10 9.86 7.60
C ALA A 88 3.38 9.69 8.42
N SER A 89 4.45 10.39 8.08
CA SER A 89 5.72 10.36 8.83
C SER A 89 5.58 10.94 10.24
N ARG A 90 4.80 12.00 10.42
CA ARG A 90 4.48 12.55 11.75
C ARG A 90 3.69 11.54 12.59
N LEU A 91 2.65 10.92 12.00
CA LEU A 91 1.87 9.88 12.68
C LEU A 91 2.73 8.64 13.03
N ALA A 92 3.67 8.27 12.19
CA ALA A 92 4.60 7.18 12.47
C ALA A 92 5.53 7.49 13.65
N ALA A 93 6.03 8.73 13.75
CA ALA A 93 6.83 9.18 14.88
C ALA A 93 6.01 9.20 16.18
N ASP A 94 4.81 9.77 16.13
CA ASP A 94 3.87 9.83 17.25
C ASP A 94 3.49 8.42 17.75
N LEU A 95 3.24 7.48 16.83
CA LEU A 95 2.99 6.08 17.16
C LEU A 95 4.19 5.46 17.89
N ALA A 96 5.41 5.66 17.41
CA ALA A 96 6.60 5.12 18.04
C ALA A 96 6.80 5.69 19.47
N GLU A 97 6.57 6.98 19.65
CA GLU A 97 6.66 7.65 20.95
C GLU A 97 5.62 7.11 21.94
N GLN A 98 4.36 7.02 21.54
CA GLN A 98 3.27 6.56 22.41
C GLN A 98 3.35 5.07 22.76
N THR A 99 3.96 4.25 21.90
CA THR A 99 4.03 2.80 22.13
C THR A 99 5.33 2.35 22.81
N ALA A 100 6.38 3.17 22.83
CA ALA A 100 7.66 2.86 23.48
C ALA A 100 7.51 2.55 24.98
N PRO A 101 6.76 3.30 25.81
CA PRO A 101 6.56 2.98 27.22
C PRO A 101 5.85 1.64 27.47
N LEU A 102 5.16 1.12 26.44
CA LEU A 102 4.43 -0.16 26.47
C LEU A 102 5.32 -1.34 26.03
N GLY A 103 6.61 -1.13 25.80
CA GLY A 103 7.53 -2.15 25.30
C GLY A 103 7.45 -2.43 23.79
N TRP A 104 6.65 -1.69 23.05
CA TRP A 104 6.58 -1.79 21.60
C TRP A 104 7.60 -0.86 20.94
N ALA A 105 8.34 -1.40 19.98
CA ALA A 105 9.29 -0.63 19.19
C ALA A 105 9.06 -0.85 17.69
N PRO A 106 9.17 0.19 16.87
CA PRO A 106 9.18 0.03 15.44
C PRO A 106 10.41 -0.77 14.99
N TYR A 107 10.22 -1.71 14.07
CA TYR A 107 11.31 -2.51 13.49
C TYR A 107 12.38 -1.64 12.81
N ARG A 108 11.97 -0.52 12.24
CA ARG A 108 12.85 0.54 11.73
C ARG A 108 12.44 1.86 12.36
N ALA A 109 13.42 2.63 12.81
CA ALA A 109 13.15 3.91 13.43
C ALA A 109 12.40 4.85 12.46
N PRO A 110 11.48 5.69 12.96
CA PRO A 110 10.92 6.78 12.17
C PRO A 110 12.03 7.67 11.62
N GLY A 111 11.97 8.03 10.34
CA GLY A 111 13.00 8.81 9.68
C GLY A 111 14.17 8.00 9.09
N ASP A 112 14.27 6.70 9.35
CA ASP A 112 15.19 5.82 8.60
C ASP A 112 14.85 5.86 7.11
N ARG A 113 15.83 6.21 6.26
CA ARG A 113 15.66 6.33 4.80
C ARG A 113 15.19 5.04 4.12
N SER A 114 15.38 3.89 4.77
CA SER A 114 14.90 2.59 4.31
C SER A 114 13.52 2.21 4.89
N ALA A 115 12.94 3.04 5.78
CA ALA A 115 11.59 2.86 6.30
C ALA A 115 10.56 3.60 5.43
N SER A 116 9.35 3.04 5.37
CA SER A 116 8.20 3.75 4.79
C SER A 116 7.51 4.56 5.87
N GLY A 117 7.26 5.86 5.64
CA GLY A 117 6.42 6.65 6.53
C GLY A 117 4.97 6.20 6.62
N HIS A 118 4.52 5.38 5.67
CA HIS A 118 3.14 4.86 5.60
C HIS A 118 2.95 3.49 6.27
N ILE A 119 4.03 2.78 6.59
CA ILE A 119 3.97 1.43 7.14
C ILE A 119 4.93 1.34 8.31
N VAL A 120 4.39 1.12 9.51
CA VAL A 120 5.17 0.89 10.72
C VAL A 120 4.94 -0.55 11.19
N SER A 121 6.01 -1.31 11.35
CA SER A 121 5.95 -2.64 11.95
C SER A 121 6.40 -2.53 13.40
N LEU A 122 5.46 -2.64 14.33
CA LEU A 122 5.73 -2.65 15.78
C LEU A 122 6.07 -4.06 16.24
N ARG A 123 7.08 -4.19 17.08
CA ARG A 123 7.49 -5.45 17.73
C ARG A 123 7.52 -5.29 19.23
N HIS A 124 7.19 -6.36 19.92
CA HIS A 124 7.27 -6.48 21.37
C HIS A 124 7.90 -7.83 21.71
N PRO A 125 8.89 -7.91 22.62
CA PRO A 125 9.67 -9.13 22.85
C PRO A 125 8.82 -10.30 23.40
N ALA A 126 7.76 -10.00 24.15
CA ALA A 126 6.90 -11.01 24.78
C ALA A 126 5.54 -11.20 24.07
N ALA A 127 5.18 -10.38 23.07
CA ALA A 127 3.86 -10.44 22.45
C ALA A 127 3.83 -11.45 21.28
N ILE A 128 2.74 -12.21 21.21
CA ILE A 128 2.40 -13.02 20.05
C ILE A 128 1.56 -12.18 19.10
N ALA A 129 2.17 -11.74 17.99
CA ALA A 129 1.60 -10.78 17.07
C ALA A 129 0.18 -11.14 16.54
N ASP A 130 -0.06 -12.42 16.24
CA ASP A 130 -1.37 -12.89 15.76
C ASP A 130 -2.46 -12.75 16.83
N GLY A 131 -2.14 -13.05 18.09
CA GLY A 131 -3.06 -12.89 19.22
C GLY A 131 -3.39 -11.42 19.49
N VAL A 132 -2.38 -10.53 19.46
CA VAL A 132 -2.56 -9.09 19.61
C VAL A 132 -3.39 -8.52 18.46
N GLN A 133 -3.10 -8.91 17.23
CA GLN A 133 -3.87 -8.48 16.05
C GLN A 133 -5.35 -8.87 16.16
N ALA A 134 -5.63 -10.11 16.58
CA ALA A 134 -6.99 -10.59 16.77
C ALA A 134 -7.72 -9.84 17.90
N ALA A 135 -7.04 -9.54 19.01
CA ALA A 135 -7.60 -8.79 20.12
C ALA A 135 -7.89 -7.32 19.73
N LEU A 136 -6.97 -6.65 19.02
CA LEU A 136 -7.19 -5.30 18.48
C LEU A 136 -8.43 -5.24 17.60
N ALA A 137 -8.61 -6.23 16.73
CA ALA A 137 -9.78 -6.28 15.84
C ALA A 137 -11.09 -6.54 16.61
N SER A 138 -11.11 -7.54 17.52
CA SER A 138 -12.35 -7.99 18.17
C SER A 138 -12.79 -7.13 19.34
N GLN A 139 -11.84 -6.57 20.10
CA GLN A 139 -12.14 -5.82 21.33
C GLN A 139 -12.15 -4.30 21.11
N HIS A 140 -11.38 -3.79 20.15
CA HIS A 140 -11.17 -2.37 19.94
C HIS A 140 -11.59 -1.87 18.54
N ASN A 141 -12.03 -2.79 17.65
CA ASN A 141 -12.38 -2.46 16.26
C ASN A 141 -11.22 -1.78 15.50
N ILE A 142 -9.98 -2.16 15.81
CA ILE A 142 -8.77 -1.63 15.17
C ILE A 142 -8.21 -2.68 14.22
N SER A 143 -8.19 -2.37 12.94
CA SER A 143 -7.66 -3.25 11.89
C SER A 143 -6.17 -3.04 11.69
N THR A 144 -5.39 -4.09 11.95
CA THR A 144 -3.95 -4.16 11.69
C THR A 144 -3.62 -5.44 10.95
N SER A 145 -2.34 -5.71 10.69
CA SER A 145 -1.92 -6.98 10.12
C SER A 145 -0.72 -7.53 10.89
N SER A 146 -0.75 -8.81 11.22
CA SER A 146 0.45 -9.50 11.70
C SER A 146 1.38 -9.84 10.53
N ARG A 147 2.68 -9.50 10.65
CA ARG A 147 3.71 -9.80 9.65
C ARG A 147 5.08 -9.98 10.33
N ALA A 148 5.73 -11.11 10.04
CA ALA A 148 7.08 -11.41 10.51
C ALA A 148 7.28 -11.20 12.02
N GLY A 149 6.30 -11.62 12.82
CA GLY A 149 6.32 -11.50 14.29
C GLY A 149 6.06 -10.08 14.82
N GLY A 150 5.59 -9.17 14.00
CA GLY A 150 5.21 -7.80 14.40
C GLY A 150 3.81 -7.43 13.96
N ILE A 151 3.27 -6.40 14.57
CA ILE A 151 2.01 -5.75 14.18
C ILE A 151 2.33 -4.66 13.17
N ARG A 152 1.80 -4.82 11.95
CA ARG A 152 1.94 -3.83 10.89
C ARG A 152 0.78 -2.84 10.94
N VAL A 153 1.13 -1.59 11.17
CA VAL A 153 0.23 -0.44 11.13
C VAL A 153 0.42 0.27 9.78
N SER A 154 -0.67 0.57 9.10
CA SER A 154 -0.66 1.29 7.84
C SER A 154 -1.31 2.65 8.03
N LEU A 155 -0.60 3.70 7.67
CA LEU A 155 -0.97 5.09 7.84
C LEU A 155 -1.23 5.75 6.49
N HIS A 156 -2.24 6.59 6.41
CA HIS A 156 -2.62 7.30 5.19
C HIS A 156 -3.13 8.71 5.50
N ALA A 157 -3.47 9.48 4.47
CA ALA A 157 -3.98 10.85 4.59
C ALA A 157 -5.23 11.00 5.46
N TYR A 158 -6.01 9.94 5.62
CA TYR A 158 -7.25 9.94 6.40
C TYR A 158 -7.08 9.52 7.87
N ASN A 159 -5.90 9.08 8.28
CA ASN A 159 -5.63 8.80 9.68
C ASN A 159 -5.31 10.08 10.45
N SER A 160 -5.57 10.06 11.75
CA SER A 160 -5.39 11.18 12.66
C SER A 160 -4.56 10.79 13.89
N SER A 161 -4.13 11.78 14.68
CA SER A 161 -3.50 11.53 15.98
C SER A 161 -4.43 10.84 16.98
N ASP A 162 -5.75 10.95 16.80
CA ASP A 162 -6.73 10.24 17.64
C ASP A 162 -6.69 8.73 17.34
N ASP A 163 -6.49 8.32 16.07
CA ASP A 163 -6.30 6.92 15.71
C ASP A 163 -5.03 6.34 16.34
N ILE A 164 -3.96 7.13 16.36
CA ILE A 164 -2.69 6.73 17.00
C ILE A 164 -2.90 6.54 18.51
N ARG A 165 -3.58 7.47 19.17
CA ARG A 165 -3.90 7.39 20.59
C ARG A 165 -4.78 6.18 20.91
N ALA A 166 -5.80 5.95 20.11
CA ALA A 166 -6.68 4.79 20.26
C ALA A 166 -5.91 3.46 20.13
N LEU A 167 -5.01 3.37 19.15
CA LEU A 167 -4.14 2.18 18.99
C LEU A 167 -3.21 2.00 20.18
N ALA A 168 -2.55 3.06 20.68
CA ALA A 168 -1.66 2.97 21.83
C ALA A 168 -2.41 2.51 23.10
N GLN A 169 -3.60 3.06 23.35
CA GLN A 169 -4.46 2.63 24.46
C GLN A 169 -4.89 1.15 24.33
N ALA A 170 -5.28 0.75 23.14
CA ALA A 170 -5.65 -0.64 22.89
C ALA A 170 -4.46 -1.59 23.08
N LEU A 171 -3.26 -1.23 22.61
CA LEU A 171 -2.04 -2.01 22.82
C LEU A 171 -1.71 -2.13 24.32
N ALA A 172 -1.91 -1.09 25.12
CA ALA A 172 -1.71 -1.14 26.57
C ALA A 172 -2.62 -2.19 27.26
N SER A 173 -3.82 -2.42 26.73
CA SER A 173 -4.79 -3.36 27.31
C SER A 173 -4.60 -4.82 26.85
N VAL A 174 -3.99 -5.04 25.68
CA VAL A 174 -3.84 -6.39 25.06
C VAL A 174 -2.40 -6.91 25.07
N SER A 175 -1.45 -6.09 25.50
CA SER A 175 -0.03 -6.50 25.60
C SER A 175 0.20 -7.39 26.83
N PRO A 176 1.12 -8.35 26.76
CA PRO A 176 1.56 -9.09 27.95
C PRO A 176 2.23 -8.13 28.92
N HIS A 177 1.93 -8.29 30.21
CA HIS A 177 2.56 -7.60 31.34
C HIS A 177 3.90 -8.25 31.70
#